data_49e1c50cc79c2ce597e153edcb479e35
#
_entry.id   49e1c50cc79c2ce597e153edcb479e35
#
_cell.length_a   1.000
_cell.length_b   1.000
_cell.length_c   1.000
_cell.angle_alpha   90.00
_cell.angle_beta   90.00
_cell.angle_gamma   90.00
#
_symmetry.space_group_name_H-M   'P 1'
#
loop_
_entity.id
_entity.type
_entity.pdbx_description
1 polymer ?
#
loop_
_entity_poly.entity_id
_entity_poly.type
_entity_poly.pdbx_seq_one_letter_code
_entity_poly.pdbx_strand_id
1 'polypeptide(L)'
;AWNKGARTPWVDWATVPHITSGMGVEAFLRQVRDELKSRTFQPVPVRQVMIPKASGKLRKLGIPTVTDRVVQAALKLVLEPIFEADFQPCSYGFRPNRRAADAIAEIHHFTSKRYEWVLEADIEACFDMIDHVALMDRLRDRISDKRVLALVKAFLKAGVMTTTGSVEGTITGTPQGGILSPLLANIALSIL
;
A
#
# COMPACT_ATOMS: atom_id res chain seq x y z
N ALA A 1 -1.95 21.63 -0.58
CA ALA A 1 -2.41 21.15 -1.88
C ALA A 1 -3.56 20.18 -1.65
N TRP A 2 -4.72 20.41 -2.23
CA TRP A 2 -5.90 19.55 -2.08
C TRP A 2 -5.63 18.19 -2.71
N ASN A 3 -5.78 17.12 -1.93
CA ASN A 3 -5.61 15.76 -2.42
C ASN A 3 -6.71 15.43 -3.44
N LYS A 4 -6.35 15.40 -4.73
CA LYS A 4 -7.29 15.08 -5.83
C LYS A 4 -7.99 13.72 -5.65
N GLY A 5 -7.37 12.78 -4.94
CA GLY A 5 -7.93 11.47 -4.61
C GLY A 5 -9.17 11.50 -3.72
N ALA A 6 -9.39 12.58 -2.96
CA ALA A 6 -10.60 12.73 -2.12
C ALA A 6 -11.90 12.83 -2.92
N ARG A 7 -11.83 13.25 -4.19
CA ARG A 7 -12.97 13.42 -5.10
C ARG A 7 -13.10 12.31 -6.14
N THR A 8 -12.23 11.32 -6.13
CA THR A 8 -12.28 10.20 -7.10
C THR A 8 -13.22 9.13 -6.54
N PRO A 9 -14.43 8.96 -7.12
CA PRO A 9 -15.37 7.93 -6.67
C PRO A 9 -14.92 6.54 -7.13
N TRP A 10 -15.30 5.54 -6.37
CA TRP A 10 -15.21 4.14 -6.73
C TRP A 10 -16.58 3.62 -7.21
N VAL A 11 -16.80 2.30 -7.32
CA VAL A 11 -18.10 1.74 -7.73
C VAL A 11 -19.24 2.04 -6.76
N ASP A 12 -18.95 2.31 -5.51
CA ASP A 12 -19.92 2.75 -4.49
C ASP A 12 -20.27 4.24 -4.58
N TRP A 13 -19.64 4.97 -5.51
CA TRP A 13 -19.75 6.42 -5.69
C TRP A 13 -19.46 7.24 -4.43
N ALA A 14 -18.98 6.58 -3.35
CA ALA A 14 -18.61 7.25 -2.12
C ALA A 14 -17.35 8.09 -2.31
N THR A 15 -17.46 9.36 -2.00
CA THR A 15 -16.32 10.29 -1.93
C THR A 15 -16.24 10.86 -0.52
N VAL A 16 -15.08 11.40 -0.15
CA VAL A 16 -14.93 12.04 1.17
C VAL A 16 -15.96 13.15 1.37
N PRO A 17 -16.20 14.08 0.41
CA PRO A 17 -17.27 15.07 0.55
C PRO A 17 -18.66 14.45 0.75
N HIS A 18 -19.00 13.39 0.03
CA HIS A 18 -20.28 12.69 0.17
C HIS A 18 -20.48 12.11 1.59
N ILE A 19 -19.46 11.48 2.13
CA ILE A 19 -19.49 10.95 3.51
C ILE A 19 -19.62 12.09 4.52
N THR A 20 -18.87 13.17 4.34
CA THR A 20 -18.87 14.31 5.26
C THR A 20 -20.22 15.04 5.29
N SER A 21 -20.86 15.25 4.12
CA SER A 21 -22.15 15.95 4.03
C SER A 21 -23.35 15.06 4.32
N GLY A 22 -23.22 13.73 4.14
CA GLY A 22 -24.27 12.75 4.37
C GLY A 22 -24.32 12.28 5.82
N MET A 23 -23.71 11.12 6.10
CA MET A 23 -23.78 10.53 7.44
C MET A 23 -22.85 11.19 8.47
N GLY A 24 -21.87 11.97 8.04
CA GLY A 24 -20.84 12.58 8.89
C GLY A 24 -19.67 11.64 9.19
N VAL A 25 -18.51 12.25 9.46
CA VAL A 25 -17.24 11.51 9.63
C VAL A 25 -17.30 10.56 10.84
N GLU A 26 -17.86 11.01 11.97
CA GLU A 26 -17.91 10.20 13.20
C GLU A 26 -18.79 8.97 13.05
N ALA A 27 -19.97 9.10 12.44
CA ALA A 27 -20.87 7.99 12.19
C ALA A 27 -20.24 6.97 11.24
N PHE A 28 -19.60 7.45 10.17
CA PHE A 28 -18.84 6.64 9.23
C PHE A 28 -17.71 5.84 9.91
N LEU A 29 -16.88 6.51 10.70
CA LEU A 29 -15.77 5.84 11.41
C LEU A 29 -16.29 4.84 12.46
N ARG A 30 -17.42 5.14 13.09
CA ARG A 30 -18.08 4.22 14.04
C ARG A 30 -18.56 2.96 13.31
N GLN A 31 -19.19 3.10 12.16
CA GLN A 31 -19.63 1.97 11.34
C GLN A 31 -18.42 1.10 10.95
N VAL A 32 -17.37 1.68 10.39
CA VAL A 32 -16.14 0.93 10.00
C VAL A 32 -15.54 0.20 11.20
N ARG A 33 -15.48 0.85 12.37
CA ARG A 33 -15.00 0.24 13.61
C ARG A 33 -15.85 -0.96 14.01
N ASP A 34 -17.18 -0.84 13.92
CA ASP A 34 -18.10 -1.89 14.35
C ASP A 34 -18.05 -3.09 13.39
N GLU A 35 -17.88 -2.85 12.07
CA GLU A 35 -17.62 -3.89 11.07
C GLU A 35 -16.29 -4.63 11.33
N LEU A 36 -15.23 -3.92 11.69
CA LEU A 36 -13.95 -4.53 12.05
C LEU A 36 -14.03 -5.35 13.34
N LYS A 37 -14.75 -4.85 14.36
CA LYS A 37 -14.97 -5.57 15.63
C LYS A 37 -15.79 -6.84 15.45
N SER A 38 -16.87 -6.77 14.68
CA SER A 38 -17.75 -7.91 14.36
C SER A 38 -17.13 -8.87 13.34
N ARG A 39 -16.00 -8.52 12.72
CA ARG A 39 -15.32 -9.28 11.65
C ARG A 39 -16.17 -9.44 10.39
N THR A 40 -17.08 -8.54 10.14
CA THR A 40 -17.93 -8.52 8.94
C THR A 40 -17.32 -7.69 7.81
N PHE A 41 -16.31 -6.86 8.12
CA PHE A 41 -15.61 -6.07 7.10
C PHE A 41 -14.93 -6.98 6.07
N GLN A 42 -15.20 -6.72 4.80
CA GLN A 42 -14.57 -7.38 3.66
C GLN A 42 -14.04 -6.31 2.68
N PRO A 43 -12.75 -6.32 2.36
CA PRO A 43 -12.22 -5.44 1.33
C PRO A 43 -12.86 -5.75 -0.02
N VAL A 44 -13.09 -4.72 -0.81
CA VAL A 44 -13.60 -4.88 -2.18
C VAL A 44 -12.47 -4.74 -3.20
N PRO A 45 -12.63 -5.31 -4.42
CA PRO A 45 -11.64 -5.19 -5.48
C PRO A 45 -11.32 -3.74 -5.79
N VAL A 46 -10.04 -3.40 -5.98
CA VAL A 46 -9.64 -2.06 -6.40
C VAL A 46 -10.05 -1.80 -7.84
N ARG A 47 -10.50 -0.57 -8.16
CA ARG A 47 -10.80 -0.19 -9.53
C ARG A 47 -9.52 0.14 -10.29
N GLN A 48 -9.26 -0.58 -11.39
CA GLN A 48 -8.11 -0.31 -12.24
C GLN A 48 -8.32 0.95 -13.09
N VAL A 49 -7.32 1.82 -13.11
CA VAL A 49 -7.22 2.98 -14.00
C VAL A 49 -5.86 2.93 -14.69
N MET A 50 -5.84 3.19 -15.98
CA MET A 50 -4.61 3.27 -16.77
C MET A 50 -4.10 4.70 -16.80
N ILE A 51 -2.85 4.92 -16.36
CA ILE A 51 -2.20 6.24 -16.35
C ILE A 51 -1.01 6.21 -17.31
N PRO A 52 -0.89 7.19 -18.22
CA PRO A 52 0.27 7.27 -19.10
C PRO A 52 1.54 7.62 -18.31
N LYS A 53 2.63 6.88 -18.58
CA LYS A 53 3.99 7.22 -18.12
C LYS A 53 4.63 8.22 -19.08
N ALA A 54 5.67 8.92 -18.64
CA ALA A 54 6.47 9.80 -19.50
C ALA A 54 7.07 9.06 -20.73
N SER A 55 7.31 7.75 -20.62
CA SER A 55 7.78 6.88 -21.70
C SER A 55 6.71 6.47 -22.69
N GLY A 56 5.46 6.94 -22.58
CA GLY A 56 4.32 6.53 -23.42
C GLY A 56 3.69 5.19 -23.02
N LYS A 57 4.31 4.38 -22.16
CA LYS A 57 3.72 3.15 -21.62
C LYS A 57 2.61 3.47 -20.62
N LEU A 58 1.63 2.59 -20.49
CA LEU A 58 0.56 2.71 -19.51
C LEU A 58 0.97 2.07 -18.17
N ARG A 59 0.61 2.73 -17.07
CA ARG A 59 0.74 2.21 -15.71
C ARG A 59 -0.65 1.86 -15.18
N LYS A 60 -0.79 0.66 -14.64
CA LYS A 60 -2.00 0.23 -13.94
C LYS A 60 -2.02 0.84 -12.54
N LEU A 61 -3.06 1.58 -12.19
CA LEU A 61 -3.27 2.12 -10.84
C LEU A 61 -4.56 1.52 -10.28
N GLY A 62 -4.49 0.92 -9.10
CA GLY A 62 -5.65 0.44 -8.35
C GLY A 62 -6.19 1.53 -7.42
N ILE A 63 -7.46 1.88 -7.55
CA ILE A 63 -8.12 2.86 -6.70
C ILE A 63 -9.00 2.11 -5.70
N PRO A 64 -8.67 2.07 -4.39
CA PRO A 64 -9.51 1.48 -3.37
C PRO A 64 -10.67 2.40 -2.98
N THR A 65 -11.73 1.87 -2.39
CA THR A 65 -12.85 2.65 -1.82
C THR A 65 -12.37 3.58 -0.70
N VAL A 66 -13.21 4.53 -0.31
CA VAL A 66 -12.89 5.40 0.85
C VAL A 66 -12.80 4.55 2.13
N THR A 67 -13.69 3.59 2.31
CA THR A 67 -13.69 2.67 3.46
C THR A 67 -12.40 1.85 3.50
N ASP A 68 -12.03 1.22 2.37
CA ASP A 68 -10.78 0.45 2.29
C ASP A 68 -9.54 1.33 2.58
N ARG A 69 -9.52 2.56 2.07
CA ARG A 69 -8.43 3.51 2.35
C ARG A 69 -8.31 3.82 3.84
N VAL A 70 -9.43 4.01 4.53
CA VAL A 70 -9.43 4.26 5.99
C VAL A 70 -8.91 3.04 6.74
N VAL A 71 -9.36 1.84 6.40
CA VAL A 71 -8.90 0.60 7.04
C VAL A 71 -7.43 0.33 6.73
N GLN A 72 -6.99 0.52 5.49
CA GLN A 72 -5.57 0.41 5.12
C GLN A 72 -4.70 1.43 5.86
N ALA A 73 -5.17 2.67 6.03
CA ALA A 73 -4.45 3.68 6.80
C ALA A 73 -4.34 3.29 8.29
N ALA A 74 -5.41 2.77 8.87
CA ALA A 74 -5.39 2.28 10.25
C ALA A 74 -4.41 1.10 10.42
N LEU A 75 -4.41 0.14 9.50
CA LEU A 75 -3.43 -0.96 9.47
C LEU A 75 -2.00 -0.43 9.35
N LYS A 76 -1.77 0.53 8.44
CA LYS A 76 -0.46 1.14 8.27
C LYS A 76 0.03 1.79 9.56
N LEU A 77 -0.82 2.57 10.26
CA LEU A 77 -0.47 3.22 11.52
C LEU A 77 -0.03 2.23 12.61
N VAL A 78 -0.60 1.02 12.61
CA VAL A 78 -0.24 -0.03 13.58
C VAL A 78 1.01 -0.80 13.15
N LEU A 79 1.12 -1.15 11.88
CA LEU A 79 2.19 -2.01 11.38
C LEU A 79 3.50 -1.24 11.13
N GLU A 80 3.43 0.00 10.63
CA GLU A 80 4.60 0.79 10.24
C GLU A 80 5.63 0.93 11.35
N PRO A 81 5.29 1.33 12.60
CA PRO A 81 6.29 1.47 13.65
C PRO A 81 6.94 0.13 14.06
N ILE A 82 6.24 -1.00 13.88
CA ILE A 82 6.77 -2.33 14.20
C ILE A 82 7.85 -2.73 13.19
N PHE A 83 7.58 -2.57 11.90
CA PHE A 83 8.50 -2.96 10.84
C PHE A 83 9.56 -1.91 10.54
N GLU A 84 9.29 -0.62 10.83
CA GLU A 84 10.28 0.44 10.69
C GLU A 84 11.54 0.18 11.54
N ALA A 85 11.39 -0.48 12.68
CA ALA A 85 12.50 -0.89 13.53
C ALA A 85 13.41 -1.96 12.92
N ASP A 86 12.91 -2.72 11.93
CA ASP A 86 13.63 -3.82 11.31
C ASP A 86 14.28 -3.43 9.97
N PHE A 87 13.84 -2.32 9.35
CA PHE A 87 14.34 -1.93 8.05
C PHE A 87 15.78 -1.43 8.11
N GLN A 88 16.59 -1.85 7.14
CA GLN A 88 17.97 -1.46 7.02
C GLN A 88 18.13 0.07 6.93
N PRO A 89 19.21 0.64 7.50
CA PRO A 89 19.48 2.10 7.43
C PRO A 89 19.57 2.63 6.00
N CYS A 90 20.06 1.83 5.05
CA CYS A 90 20.20 2.18 3.63
C CYS A 90 18.89 2.11 2.83
N SER A 91 17.78 1.65 3.43
CA SER A 91 16.46 1.65 2.79
C SER A 91 15.78 3.01 2.97
N TYR A 92 15.43 3.68 1.86
CA TYR A 92 14.87 5.04 1.88
C TYR A 92 13.43 5.11 1.34
N GLY A 93 13.03 4.21 0.45
CA GLY A 93 11.76 4.27 -0.25
C GLY A 93 10.55 4.10 0.67
N PHE A 94 9.56 5.00 0.55
CA PHE A 94 8.26 4.91 1.24
C PHE A 94 8.29 4.84 2.77
N ARG A 95 9.40 5.24 3.39
CA ARG A 95 9.57 5.24 4.84
C ARG A 95 9.32 6.64 5.43
N PRO A 96 8.78 6.72 6.68
CA PRO A 96 8.61 8.00 7.35
C PRO A 96 9.97 8.67 7.61
N ASN A 97 10.01 10.00 7.47
CA ASN A 97 11.21 10.82 7.70
C ASN A 97 12.44 10.45 6.84
N ARG A 98 12.26 9.69 5.75
CA ARG A 98 13.29 9.34 4.77
C ARG A 98 12.99 9.99 3.43
N ARG A 99 13.93 10.72 2.86
CA ARG A 99 13.76 11.47 1.61
C ARG A 99 14.80 11.04 0.58
N ALA A 100 14.50 11.24 -0.69
CA ALA A 100 15.45 11.00 -1.78
C ALA A 100 16.75 11.81 -1.60
N ALA A 101 16.65 13.04 -1.06
CA ALA A 101 17.83 13.87 -0.78
C ALA A 101 18.76 13.22 0.27
N ASP A 102 18.21 12.50 1.23
CA ASP A 102 18.99 11.81 2.26
C ASP A 102 19.77 10.63 1.65
N ALA A 103 19.12 9.87 0.75
CA ALA A 103 19.78 8.81 -0.02
C ALA A 103 20.91 9.35 -0.93
N ILE A 104 20.68 10.47 -1.60
CA ILE A 104 21.71 11.13 -2.43
C ILE A 104 22.89 11.59 -1.57
N ALA A 105 22.62 12.15 -0.37
CA ALA A 105 23.68 12.57 0.54
C ALA A 105 24.53 11.38 1.01
N GLU A 106 23.91 10.22 1.26
CA GLU A 106 24.64 9.00 1.63
C GLU A 106 25.50 8.49 0.47
N ILE A 107 24.97 8.44 -0.76
CA ILE A 107 25.74 8.09 -1.97
C ILE A 107 26.94 9.03 -2.11
N HIS A 108 26.75 10.35 -1.98
CA HIS A 108 27.81 11.33 -2.04
C HIS A 108 28.88 11.09 -0.96
N HIS A 109 28.46 10.72 0.26
CA HIS A 109 29.37 10.39 1.34
C HIS A 109 30.26 9.17 1.00
N PHE A 110 29.70 8.10 0.42
CA PHE A 110 30.47 6.93 0.02
C PHE A 110 31.42 7.25 -1.15
N THR A 111 30.97 7.95 -2.16
CA THR A 111 31.83 8.32 -3.31
C THR A 111 33.00 9.22 -2.89
N SER A 112 32.82 10.13 -1.92
CA SER A 112 33.91 10.94 -1.36
C SER A 112 34.92 10.12 -0.55
N LYS A 113 34.56 8.90 -0.11
CA LYS A 113 35.45 7.92 0.53
C LYS A 113 36.12 6.96 -0.44
N ARG A 114 36.14 7.26 -1.76
CA ARG A 114 36.75 6.46 -2.83
C ARG A 114 36.05 5.14 -3.15
N TYR A 115 34.73 5.00 -2.87
CA TYR A 115 33.93 3.95 -3.47
C TYR A 115 33.58 4.38 -4.90
N GLU A 116 34.32 3.86 -5.89
CA GLU A 116 34.25 4.32 -7.31
C GLU A 116 33.33 3.45 -8.16
N TRP A 117 33.00 2.24 -7.68
CA TRP A 117 32.14 1.31 -8.40
C TRP A 117 30.70 1.43 -7.93
N VAL A 118 29.78 1.55 -8.89
CA VAL A 118 28.33 1.63 -8.65
C VAL A 118 27.65 0.48 -9.39
N LEU A 119 26.88 -0.32 -8.64
CA LEU A 119 25.95 -1.27 -9.22
C LEU A 119 24.56 -0.64 -9.20
N GLU A 120 23.97 -0.43 -10.38
CA GLU A 120 22.57 -0.02 -10.52
C GLU A 120 21.72 -1.24 -10.89
N ALA A 121 20.66 -1.49 -10.11
CA ALA A 121 19.73 -2.56 -10.35
C ALA A 121 18.30 -2.08 -10.12
N ASP A 122 17.36 -2.58 -10.91
CA ASP A 122 15.93 -2.32 -10.76
C ASP A 122 15.15 -3.65 -10.66
N ILE A 123 14.08 -3.66 -9.87
CA ILE A 123 13.24 -4.84 -9.72
C ILE A 123 12.06 -4.72 -10.66
N GLU A 124 12.01 -5.59 -11.67
CA GLU A 124 10.90 -5.63 -12.61
C GLU A 124 9.58 -5.95 -11.90
N ALA A 125 8.56 -5.13 -12.15
CA ALA A 125 7.20 -5.34 -11.64
C ALA A 125 7.13 -5.61 -10.12
N CYS A 126 7.98 -4.97 -9.31
CA CYS A 126 8.16 -5.23 -7.89
C CYS A 126 6.83 -5.43 -7.14
N PHE A 127 5.87 -4.49 -7.27
CA PHE A 127 4.58 -4.58 -6.59
C PHE A 127 3.71 -5.73 -7.09
N ASP A 128 3.80 -6.07 -8.36
CA ASP A 128 2.94 -7.09 -9.01
C ASP A 128 3.47 -8.52 -8.76
N MET A 129 4.76 -8.65 -8.39
CA MET A 129 5.45 -9.94 -8.21
C MET A 129 5.66 -10.34 -6.74
N ILE A 130 5.18 -9.56 -5.77
CA ILE A 130 5.28 -9.92 -4.35
C ILE A 130 4.55 -11.24 -4.10
N ASP A 131 5.27 -12.25 -3.65
CA ASP A 131 4.68 -13.53 -3.23
C ASP A 131 3.89 -13.36 -1.92
N HIS A 132 2.60 -13.70 -1.95
CA HIS A 132 1.71 -13.54 -0.80
C HIS A 132 2.08 -14.47 0.36
N VAL A 133 2.61 -15.67 0.09
CA VAL A 133 2.97 -16.63 1.14
C VAL A 133 4.19 -16.12 1.88
N ALA A 134 5.25 -15.77 1.14
CA ALA A 134 6.48 -15.24 1.71
C ALA A 134 6.23 -13.93 2.50
N LEU A 135 5.42 -13.01 1.96
CA LEU A 135 5.03 -11.78 2.66
C LEU A 135 4.28 -12.09 3.96
N MET A 136 3.30 -13.02 3.92
CA MET A 136 2.52 -13.38 5.11
C MET A 136 3.37 -14.09 6.17
N ASP A 137 4.39 -14.84 5.78
CA ASP A 137 5.31 -15.47 6.73
C ASP A 137 6.13 -14.41 7.46
N ARG A 138 6.66 -13.40 6.74
CA ARG A 138 7.35 -12.26 7.37
C ARG A 138 6.47 -11.45 8.30
N LEU A 139 5.20 -11.27 7.93
CA LEU A 139 4.26 -10.59 8.83
C LEU A 139 4.04 -11.39 10.12
N ARG A 140 4.00 -12.73 10.06
CA ARG A 140 3.83 -13.63 11.22
C ARG A 140 5.04 -13.61 12.16
N ASP A 141 6.24 -13.35 11.65
CA ASP A 141 7.44 -13.24 12.49
C ASP A 141 7.33 -12.11 13.53
N ARG A 142 6.56 -11.07 13.22
CA ARG A 142 6.41 -9.88 14.08
C ARG A 142 4.99 -9.69 14.64
N ILE A 143 3.99 -10.24 13.99
CA ILE A 143 2.57 -10.03 14.32
C ILE A 143 1.92 -11.36 14.69
N SER A 144 1.53 -11.47 15.95
CA SER A 144 0.81 -12.64 16.47
C SER A 144 -0.73 -12.50 16.38
N ASP A 145 -1.26 -11.27 16.22
CA ASP A 145 -2.71 -11.06 16.11
C ASP A 145 -3.25 -11.61 14.78
N LYS A 146 -3.97 -12.74 14.91
CA LYS A 146 -4.58 -13.42 13.76
C LYS A 146 -5.60 -12.56 13.01
N ARG A 147 -6.24 -11.58 13.68
CA ARG A 147 -7.21 -10.68 13.03
C ARG A 147 -6.53 -9.69 12.12
N VAL A 148 -5.42 -9.11 12.56
CA VAL A 148 -4.58 -8.23 11.74
C VAL A 148 -4.06 -8.99 10.52
N LEU A 149 -3.50 -10.18 10.71
CA LEU A 149 -3.01 -11.03 9.62
C LEU A 149 -4.11 -11.41 8.63
N ALA A 150 -5.31 -11.77 9.14
CA ALA A 150 -6.45 -12.09 8.29
C ALA A 150 -6.90 -10.90 7.45
N LEU A 151 -6.90 -9.69 8.03
CA LEU A 151 -7.28 -8.47 7.34
C LEU A 151 -6.27 -8.09 6.25
N VAL A 152 -4.96 -8.17 6.52
CA VAL A 152 -3.93 -7.97 5.48
C VAL A 152 -4.11 -8.98 4.36
N LYS A 153 -4.30 -10.27 4.69
CA LYS A 153 -4.54 -11.31 3.69
C LYS A 153 -5.81 -11.05 2.86
N ALA A 154 -6.87 -10.52 3.47
CA ALA A 154 -8.08 -10.15 2.77
C ALA A 154 -7.82 -9.03 1.74
N PHE A 155 -7.06 -8.00 2.10
CA PHE A 155 -6.66 -6.94 1.16
C PHE A 155 -5.80 -7.47 0.00
N LEU A 156 -4.87 -8.38 0.25
CA LEU A 156 -4.05 -9.01 -0.79
C LEU A 156 -4.91 -9.82 -1.79
N LYS A 157 -5.99 -10.42 -1.30
CA LYS A 157 -6.90 -11.27 -2.09
C LYS A 157 -8.12 -10.54 -2.68
N ALA A 158 -8.31 -9.26 -2.34
CA ALA A 158 -9.51 -8.51 -2.76
C ALA A 158 -9.68 -8.43 -4.29
N GLY A 159 -8.57 -8.54 -5.03
CA GLY A 159 -8.61 -8.53 -6.49
C GLY A 159 -8.64 -7.14 -7.10
N VAL A 160 -8.73 -7.13 -8.41
CA VAL A 160 -8.73 -5.92 -9.24
C VAL A 160 -9.94 -5.95 -10.16
N MET A 161 -10.74 -4.90 -10.13
CA MET A 161 -11.80 -4.68 -11.13
C MET A 161 -11.19 -3.99 -12.34
N THR A 162 -11.19 -4.68 -13.47
CA THR A 162 -10.63 -4.19 -14.73
C THR A 162 -11.49 -3.06 -15.31
N THR A 163 -10.95 -2.40 -16.33
CA THR A 163 -11.70 -1.36 -17.07
C THR A 163 -12.92 -1.88 -17.79
N THR A 164 -12.99 -3.20 -18.04
CA THR A 164 -14.13 -3.88 -18.66
C THR A 164 -15.20 -4.32 -17.65
N GLY A 165 -14.96 -4.10 -16.33
CA GLY A 165 -15.88 -4.46 -15.26
C GLY A 165 -15.73 -5.89 -14.73
N SER A 166 -14.81 -6.70 -15.29
CA SER A 166 -14.50 -8.03 -14.75
C SER A 166 -13.64 -7.93 -13.52
N VAL A 167 -13.83 -8.83 -12.56
CA VAL A 167 -12.99 -8.94 -11.35
C VAL A 167 -11.97 -10.04 -11.56
N GLU A 168 -10.70 -9.67 -11.48
CA GLU A 168 -9.57 -10.58 -11.52
C GLU A 168 -9.03 -10.77 -10.09
N GLY A 169 -8.94 -12.03 -9.65
CA GLY A 169 -8.32 -12.35 -8.36
C GLY A 169 -6.80 -12.13 -8.41
N THR A 170 -6.22 -11.68 -7.31
CA THR A 170 -4.77 -11.53 -7.17
C THR A 170 -4.19 -12.76 -6.46
N ILE A 171 -3.28 -13.46 -7.13
CA ILE A 171 -2.51 -14.59 -6.56
C ILE A 171 -1.17 -14.09 -6.03
N THR A 172 -0.62 -13.06 -6.68
CA THR A 172 0.62 -12.37 -6.32
C THR A 172 0.41 -10.87 -6.33
N GLY A 173 1.32 -10.15 -5.73
CA GLY A 173 1.39 -8.70 -5.79
C GLY A 173 0.44 -7.97 -4.85
N THR A 174 0.62 -6.66 -4.83
CA THR A 174 -0.26 -5.71 -4.13
C THR A 174 -0.62 -4.57 -5.06
N PRO A 175 -1.89 -4.12 -5.09
CA PRO A 175 -2.33 -3.11 -6.04
C PRO A 175 -1.53 -1.82 -5.91
N GLN A 176 -0.95 -1.33 -7.02
CA GLN A 176 -0.31 -0.01 -7.04
C GLN A 176 -1.36 1.07 -6.79
N GLY A 177 -1.20 1.84 -5.71
CA GLY A 177 -2.13 2.91 -5.31
C GLY A 177 -2.88 2.62 -4.00
N GLY A 178 -2.76 1.43 -3.45
CA GLY A 178 -3.17 1.14 -2.07
C GLY A 178 -2.30 1.88 -1.05
N ILE A 179 -2.88 2.32 0.06
CA ILE A 179 -2.15 3.02 1.14
C ILE A 179 -1.18 2.07 1.86
N LEU A 180 -1.56 0.81 1.98
CA LEU A 180 -0.78 -0.23 2.65
C LEU A 180 0.32 -0.81 1.76
N SER A 181 0.16 -0.79 0.43
CA SER A 181 1.04 -1.45 -0.53
C SER A 181 2.52 -1.07 -0.41
N PRO A 182 2.91 0.20 -0.21
CA PRO A 182 4.32 0.55 -0.04
C PRO A 182 4.97 -0.07 1.19
N LEU A 183 4.24 -0.13 2.32
CA LEU A 183 4.73 -0.79 3.53
C LEU A 183 4.91 -2.29 3.30
N LEU A 184 3.93 -2.96 2.68
CA LEU A 184 4.01 -4.39 2.37
C LEU A 184 5.16 -4.71 1.42
N ALA A 185 5.44 -3.83 0.45
CA ALA A 185 6.59 -3.97 -0.43
C ALA A 185 7.91 -3.87 0.36
N ASN A 186 8.06 -2.89 1.25
CA ASN A 186 9.24 -2.78 2.10
C ASN A 186 9.43 -4.00 3.00
N ILE A 187 8.33 -4.55 3.56
CA ILE A 187 8.38 -5.79 4.36
C ILE A 187 8.83 -6.98 3.50
N ALA A 188 8.30 -7.11 2.28
CA ALA A 188 8.69 -8.18 1.37
C ALA A 188 10.18 -8.11 0.98
N LEU A 189 10.70 -6.89 0.77
CA LEU A 189 12.08 -6.63 0.33
C LEU A 189 13.08 -6.53 1.49
N SER A 190 12.66 -6.56 2.75
CA SER A 190 13.56 -6.37 3.91
C SER A 190 14.59 -7.50 4.09
N ILE A 191 14.61 -8.51 3.22
CA ILE A 191 15.65 -9.56 3.18
C ILE A 191 16.85 -9.22 2.31
N LEU A 192 16.69 -8.22 1.43
CA LEU A 192 17.76 -7.74 0.57
C LEU A 192 18.68 -6.79 1.32
#